data_21e09d9a36a1de727b177fd530f77241
#
_entry.id   21e09d9a36a1de727b177fd530f77241
#
_cell.length_a   1.000
_cell.length_b   1.000
_cell.length_c   1.000
_cell.angle_alpha   90.00
_cell.angle_beta   90.00
_cell.angle_gamma   90.00
#
_symmetry.space_group_name_H-M   'P 1'
#
loop_
_entity.id
_entity.type
_entity.pdbx_description
1 polymer ?
#
loop_
_entity_poly.entity_id
_entity_poly.type
_entity_poly.pdbx_seq_one_letter_code
_entity_poly.pdbx_strand_id
1 'polypeptide(L)'
;MLVTYRYKLRLRSGQYARMAQLCEMQRQLYNAALEERIGAWSRARHSVTRLDQQKSLTEIRQADPEGHGSLPVNMGRWTLKRVEDAMTGFFSRVKRGQKAGFPRFKGRHRWSSFGMLEVSGMQLRGQFLILKGMDRAIRLNMHRPLPADAKIKGATFTLHGRHWFVSLQVESTEIVAAEAPTGPAIGLDVGVEHLATWSDGAVDGHIPNVRPRSRREHELRCAQRALARCRRGSRRRAKVRERLARLHRAIGNARDTHLHQQAERLARSHKLIVIERLQVRNMVRSAAGTVAEPGTNVRAKSGLNRSILDASMAKFLQYLRYKAERAGSAVLEVRAAGTSQLCSGCGTKVPKSLSVRRHSCACGLELQRDVNAARVILLRGLPAEGVQPLGQPNVADHGVRAAGTLLAA
;
A
#
# COMPACT_ATOMS: atom_id res chain seq x y z
N MET A 1 -5.16 -18.60 -0.26
CA MET A 1 -4.69 -17.20 -0.05
C MET A 1 -5.36 -16.25 -1.04
N LEU A 2 -5.65 -14.98 -0.67
CA LEU A 2 -6.21 -13.96 -1.57
C LEU A 2 -5.11 -13.00 -2.03
N VAL A 3 -4.85 -12.93 -3.33
CA VAL A 3 -3.79 -12.11 -3.93
C VAL A 3 -4.32 -11.28 -5.10
N THR A 4 -3.75 -10.09 -5.29
CA THR A 4 -4.11 -9.23 -6.41
C THR A 4 -3.13 -9.39 -7.58
N TYR A 5 -3.67 -9.72 -8.74
CA TYR A 5 -2.97 -9.75 -10.02
C TYR A 5 -3.33 -8.51 -10.82
N ARG A 6 -2.34 -7.72 -11.22
CA ARG A 6 -2.56 -6.48 -11.97
C ARG A 6 -2.02 -6.60 -13.39
N TYR A 7 -2.90 -6.40 -14.38
CA TYR A 7 -2.55 -6.46 -15.79
C TYR A 7 -2.88 -5.16 -16.51
N LYS A 8 -2.05 -4.78 -17.48
CA LYS A 8 -2.34 -3.67 -18.38
C LYS A 8 -3.34 -4.11 -19.44
N LEU A 9 -4.36 -3.30 -19.72
CA LEU A 9 -5.32 -3.51 -20.79
C LEU A 9 -4.75 -2.99 -22.12
N ARG A 10 -4.88 -3.76 -23.19
CA ARG A 10 -4.61 -3.36 -24.56
C ARG A 10 -5.94 -2.99 -25.21
N LEU A 11 -6.32 -1.73 -25.13
CA LEU A 11 -7.59 -1.22 -25.61
C LEU A 11 -7.45 -0.64 -27.02
N ARG A 12 -8.45 -0.87 -27.88
CA ARG A 12 -8.70 -0.13 -29.10
C ARG A 12 -9.33 1.24 -28.76
N SER A 13 -9.37 2.20 -29.71
CA SER A 13 -9.91 3.54 -29.46
C SER A 13 -11.33 3.55 -28.93
N GLY A 14 -12.24 2.78 -29.54
CA GLY A 14 -13.63 2.65 -29.07
C GLY A 14 -13.74 2.04 -27.67
N GLN A 15 -12.95 0.99 -27.39
CA GLN A 15 -12.91 0.40 -26.06
C GLN A 15 -12.39 1.39 -25.00
N TYR A 16 -11.39 2.20 -25.37
CA TYR A 16 -10.89 3.24 -24.45
C TYR A 16 -11.96 4.27 -24.11
N ALA A 17 -12.72 4.74 -25.11
CA ALA A 17 -13.83 5.67 -24.91
C ALA A 17 -14.91 5.06 -24.02
N ARG A 18 -15.28 3.78 -24.26
CA ARG A 18 -16.28 3.06 -23.43
C ARG A 18 -15.80 2.90 -21.99
N MET A 19 -14.54 2.52 -21.73
CA MET A 19 -13.97 2.46 -20.38
C MET A 19 -14.03 3.82 -19.66
N ALA A 20 -13.76 4.90 -20.38
CA ALA A 20 -13.85 6.26 -19.82
C ALA A 20 -15.31 6.62 -19.49
N GLN A 21 -16.27 6.24 -20.33
CA GLN A 21 -17.70 6.42 -20.10
C GLN A 21 -18.17 5.62 -18.87
N LEU A 22 -17.80 4.34 -18.75
CA LEU A 22 -18.10 3.51 -17.58
C LEU A 22 -17.56 4.13 -16.29
N CYS A 23 -16.36 4.66 -16.33
CA CYS A 23 -15.76 5.34 -15.20
C CYS A 23 -16.53 6.61 -14.80
N GLU A 24 -17.00 7.39 -15.79
CA GLU A 24 -17.81 8.59 -15.56
C GLU A 24 -19.19 8.26 -14.98
N MET A 25 -19.87 7.25 -15.50
CA MET A 25 -21.15 6.77 -14.96
C MET A 25 -21.01 6.37 -13.48
N GLN A 26 -19.95 5.64 -13.12
CA GLN A 26 -19.71 5.25 -11.73
C GLN A 26 -19.36 6.47 -10.84
N ARG A 27 -18.72 7.50 -11.38
CA ARG A 27 -18.49 8.76 -10.67
C ARG A 27 -19.81 9.50 -10.38
N GLN A 28 -20.69 9.56 -11.37
CA GLN A 28 -22.01 10.19 -11.22
C GLN A 28 -22.83 9.45 -10.16
N LEU A 29 -22.89 8.11 -10.24
CA LEU A 29 -23.56 7.28 -9.23
C LEU A 29 -22.98 7.50 -7.81
N TYR A 30 -21.64 7.61 -7.66
CA TYR A 30 -21.03 7.91 -6.36
C TYR A 30 -21.50 9.26 -5.83
N ASN A 31 -21.55 10.28 -6.68
CA ASN A 31 -21.95 11.62 -6.25
C ASN A 31 -23.45 11.67 -5.92
N ALA A 32 -24.31 11.07 -6.72
CA ALA A 32 -25.74 10.98 -6.45
C ALA A 32 -26.03 10.24 -5.13
N ALA A 33 -25.39 9.10 -4.90
CA ALA A 33 -25.55 8.36 -3.65
C ALA A 33 -25.01 9.12 -2.42
N LEU A 34 -23.96 9.92 -2.57
CA LEU A 34 -23.47 10.79 -1.49
C LEU A 34 -24.45 11.94 -1.22
N GLU A 35 -24.98 12.56 -2.27
CA GLU A 35 -25.97 13.65 -2.20
C GLU A 35 -27.26 13.18 -1.52
N GLU A 36 -27.77 12.01 -1.89
CA GLU A 36 -28.93 11.37 -1.27
C GLU A 36 -28.76 11.25 0.26
N ARG A 37 -27.62 10.72 0.72
CA ARG A 37 -27.31 10.60 2.17
C ARG A 37 -27.25 11.96 2.88
N ILE A 38 -26.63 12.95 2.24
CA ILE A 38 -26.54 14.30 2.79
C ILE A 38 -27.94 14.93 2.84
N GLY A 39 -28.72 14.85 1.75
CA GLY A 39 -30.04 15.42 1.63
C GLY A 39 -31.03 14.81 2.60
N ALA A 40 -31.11 13.48 2.71
CA ALA A 40 -31.95 12.76 3.65
C ALA A 40 -31.67 13.14 5.10
N TRP A 41 -30.39 13.23 5.48
CA TRP A 41 -30.03 13.64 6.83
C TRP A 41 -30.32 15.13 7.10
N SER A 42 -30.04 16.04 6.16
CA SER A 42 -30.21 17.47 6.37
C SER A 42 -31.69 17.87 6.44
N ARG A 43 -32.56 17.25 5.63
CA ARG A 43 -33.96 17.57 5.52
C ARG A 43 -34.85 16.82 6.52
N ALA A 44 -34.61 15.52 6.68
CA ALA A 44 -35.47 14.62 7.45
C ALA A 44 -34.81 13.90 8.61
N ARG A 45 -33.52 14.17 8.90
CA ARG A 45 -32.70 13.41 9.89
C ARG A 45 -32.73 11.90 9.65
N HIS A 46 -33.03 11.48 8.42
CA HIS A 46 -33.12 10.10 8.02
C HIS A 46 -31.70 9.59 7.57
N SER A 47 -31.31 8.42 8.08
CA SER A 47 -30.03 7.78 7.73
C SER A 47 -30.26 6.76 6.60
N VAL A 48 -29.80 7.09 5.41
CA VAL A 48 -29.85 6.19 4.24
C VAL A 48 -28.70 5.18 4.32
N THR A 49 -29.03 3.90 4.32
CA THR A 49 -28.06 2.80 4.34
C THR A 49 -27.61 2.42 2.93
N ARG A 50 -26.56 1.58 2.85
CA ARG A 50 -26.15 1.00 1.56
C ARG A 50 -27.22 0.09 0.96
N LEU A 51 -28.02 -0.60 1.79
CA LEU A 51 -29.08 -1.48 1.33
C LEU A 51 -30.22 -0.67 0.68
N ASP A 52 -30.61 0.45 1.25
CA ASP A 52 -31.60 1.36 0.66
C ASP A 52 -31.12 1.84 -0.71
N GLN A 53 -29.85 2.27 -0.80
CA GLN A 53 -29.25 2.69 -2.07
C GLN A 53 -29.12 1.56 -3.10
N GLN A 54 -29.05 0.30 -2.68
CA GLN A 54 -29.11 -0.84 -3.61
C GLN A 54 -30.52 -1.07 -4.17
N LYS A 55 -31.58 -0.76 -3.40
CA LYS A 55 -32.95 -0.76 -3.91
C LYS A 55 -33.13 0.35 -4.95
N SER A 56 -32.76 1.58 -4.62
CA SER A 56 -32.79 2.72 -5.58
C SER A 56 -31.95 2.44 -6.84
N LEU A 57 -30.83 1.71 -6.71
CA LEU A 57 -30.05 1.29 -7.88
C LEU A 57 -30.86 0.37 -8.82
N THR A 58 -31.73 -0.46 -8.29
CA THR A 58 -32.62 -1.33 -9.12
C THR A 58 -33.59 -0.47 -9.93
N GLU A 59 -34.23 0.51 -9.32
CA GLU A 59 -35.11 1.47 -9.98
C GLU A 59 -34.38 2.28 -11.05
N ILE A 60 -33.20 2.83 -10.74
CA ILE A 60 -32.32 3.53 -11.70
C ILE A 60 -32.03 2.64 -12.92
N ARG A 61 -31.76 1.37 -12.71
CA ARG A 61 -31.44 0.41 -13.78
C ARG A 61 -32.63 0.07 -14.65
N GLN A 62 -33.84 0.08 -14.09
CA GLN A 62 -35.09 -0.11 -14.82
C GLN A 62 -35.44 1.14 -15.64
N ALA A 63 -35.19 2.33 -15.07
CA ALA A 63 -35.46 3.61 -15.74
C ALA A 63 -34.42 3.95 -16.82
N ASP A 64 -33.21 3.39 -16.76
CA ASP A 64 -32.11 3.59 -17.71
C ASP A 64 -31.55 2.23 -18.24
N PRO A 65 -32.32 1.48 -19.05
CA PRO A 65 -31.97 0.17 -19.53
C PRO A 65 -30.69 0.15 -20.37
N GLU A 66 -30.47 1.18 -21.21
CA GLU A 66 -29.29 1.29 -22.10
C GLU A 66 -28.04 1.77 -21.38
N GLY A 67 -28.19 2.58 -20.34
CA GLY A 67 -27.11 3.07 -19.50
C GLY A 67 -26.77 2.12 -18.35
N HIS A 68 -27.28 2.43 -17.15
CA HIS A 68 -27.01 1.63 -15.95
C HIS A 68 -27.60 0.21 -16.02
N GLY A 69 -28.72 -0.01 -16.70
CA GLY A 69 -29.34 -1.32 -16.90
C GLY A 69 -28.48 -2.28 -17.72
N SER A 70 -27.77 -1.76 -18.72
CA SER A 70 -26.87 -2.55 -19.58
C SER A 70 -25.64 -3.10 -18.86
N LEU A 71 -25.27 -2.54 -17.70
CA LEU A 71 -24.06 -2.89 -16.97
C LEU A 71 -24.29 -4.01 -15.95
N PRO A 72 -23.23 -4.72 -15.53
CA PRO A 72 -23.33 -5.62 -14.38
C PRO A 72 -23.76 -4.86 -13.13
N VAL A 73 -24.76 -5.37 -12.40
CA VAL A 73 -25.25 -4.77 -11.15
C VAL A 73 -24.13 -4.61 -10.11
N ASN A 74 -23.20 -5.55 -10.08
CA ASN A 74 -22.05 -5.54 -9.16
C ASN A 74 -21.08 -4.34 -9.38
N MET A 75 -21.12 -3.71 -10.54
CA MET A 75 -20.38 -2.47 -10.79
C MET A 75 -21.00 -1.29 -10.03
N GLY A 76 -22.32 -1.17 -10.02
CA GLY A 76 -23.04 -0.19 -9.20
C GLY A 76 -22.87 -0.45 -7.70
N ARG A 77 -23.04 -1.71 -7.26
CA ARG A 77 -22.83 -2.13 -5.87
C ARG A 77 -21.42 -1.83 -5.36
N TRP A 78 -20.40 -1.99 -6.21
CA TRP A 78 -19.03 -1.61 -5.88
C TRP A 78 -18.90 -0.10 -5.61
N THR A 79 -19.60 0.73 -6.40
CA THR A 79 -19.60 2.19 -6.22
C THR A 79 -20.31 2.59 -4.94
N LEU A 80 -21.46 1.99 -4.64
CA LEU A 80 -22.19 2.21 -3.39
C LEU A 80 -21.37 1.78 -2.16
N LYS A 81 -20.65 0.65 -2.27
CA LYS A 81 -19.71 0.25 -1.21
C LYS A 81 -18.65 1.31 -0.95
N ARG A 82 -18.11 1.98 -1.96
CA ARG A 82 -17.14 3.07 -1.77
C ARG A 82 -17.72 4.28 -1.05
N VAL A 83 -19.01 4.59 -1.24
CA VAL A 83 -19.70 5.62 -0.44
C VAL A 83 -19.78 5.18 1.01
N GLU A 84 -20.18 3.94 1.25
CA GLU A 84 -20.24 3.35 2.59
C GLU A 84 -18.88 3.37 3.29
N ASP A 85 -17.83 2.88 2.63
CA ASP A 85 -16.46 2.87 3.17
C ASP A 85 -15.96 4.29 3.51
N ALA A 86 -16.35 5.30 2.71
CA ALA A 86 -16.00 6.69 2.97
C ALA A 86 -16.73 7.25 4.21
N MET A 87 -18.01 6.94 4.39
CA MET A 87 -18.83 7.34 5.55
C MET A 87 -18.34 6.62 6.81
N THR A 88 -18.15 5.30 6.75
CA THR A 88 -17.61 4.50 7.86
C THR A 88 -16.24 5.01 8.30
N GLY A 89 -15.36 5.32 7.34
CA GLY A 89 -14.06 5.92 7.64
C GLY A 89 -14.16 7.32 8.28
N PHE A 90 -15.16 8.11 7.91
CA PHE A 90 -15.44 9.40 8.55
C PHE A 90 -15.88 9.20 10.00
N PHE A 91 -16.94 8.43 10.26
CA PHE A 91 -17.44 8.19 11.61
C PHE A 91 -16.41 7.51 12.53
N SER A 92 -15.62 6.58 12.00
CA SER A 92 -14.55 5.94 12.76
C SER A 92 -13.49 6.95 13.25
N ARG A 93 -13.17 7.98 12.45
CA ARG A 93 -12.26 9.06 12.88
C ARG A 93 -12.91 9.97 13.92
N VAL A 94 -14.20 10.30 13.75
CA VAL A 94 -14.96 11.09 14.74
C VAL A 94 -14.95 10.38 16.08
N LYS A 95 -15.31 9.08 16.13
CA LYS A 95 -15.30 8.28 17.37
C LYS A 95 -13.93 8.24 18.06
N ARG A 96 -12.83 8.34 17.31
CA ARG A 96 -11.46 8.38 17.85
C ARG A 96 -10.99 9.79 18.23
N GLY A 97 -11.84 10.80 18.22
CA GLY A 97 -11.45 12.20 18.47
C GLY A 97 -10.47 12.80 17.43
N GLN A 98 -10.34 12.17 16.26
CA GLN A 98 -9.43 12.65 15.23
C GLN A 98 -10.10 13.69 14.35
N LYS A 99 -9.33 14.64 13.81
CA LYS A 99 -9.85 15.59 12.81
C LYS A 99 -10.37 14.82 11.59
N ALA A 100 -11.69 14.73 11.46
CA ALA A 100 -12.37 14.00 10.40
C ALA A 100 -12.82 14.95 9.29
N GLY A 101 -12.37 14.68 8.06
CA GLY A 101 -12.93 15.34 6.87
C GLY A 101 -14.13 14.57 6.36
N PHE A 102 -15.25 15.26 6.15
CA PHE A 102 -16.46 14.65 5.57
C PHE A 102 -16.20 14.12 4.14
N PRO A 103 -16.85 13.03 3.69
CA PRO A 103 -16.76 12.55 2.31
C PRO A 103 -17.08 13.65 1.29
N ARG A 104 -16.26 13.76 0.24
CA ARG A 104 -16.40 14.84 -0.75
C ARG A 104 -16.90 14.31 -2.07
N PHE A 105 -17.67 15.11 -2.80
CA PHE A 105 -18.00 14.86 -4.19
C PHE A 105 -16.76 14.68 -5.05
N LYS A 106 -16.83 13.79 -6.02
CA LYS A 106 -15.72 13.45 -6.92
C LYS A 106 -15.84 14.22 -8.24
N GLY A 107 -14.89 15.13 -8.45
CA GLY A 107 -14.72 15.75 -9.77
C GLY A 107 -14.11 14.77 -10.78
N ARG A 108 -14.31 15.01 -12.09
CA ARG A 108 -13.81 14.16 -13.19
C ARG A 108 -12.32 13.81 -13.07
N HIS A 109 -11.48 14.75 -12.63
CA HIS A 109 -10.03 14.55 -12.49
C HIS A 109 -9.61 13.80 -11.21
N ARG A 110 -10.55 13.51 -10.32
CA ARG A 110 -10.32 12.82 -9.04
C ARG A 110 -10.96 11.44 -8.98
N TRP A 111 -11.53 10.99 -10.10
CA TRP A 111 -12.13 9.67 -10.24
C TRP A 111 -11.51 8.96 -11.43
N SER A 112 -10.76 7.91 -11.19
CA SER A 112 -9.97 7.21 -12.21
C SER A 112 -10.09 5.68 -12.09
N SER A 113 -11.10 5.20 -11.37
CA SER A 113 -11.28 3.76 -11.18
C SER A 113 -12.75 3.41 -10.99
N PHE A 114 -13.11 2.21 -11.44
CA PHE A 114 -14.36 1.52 -11.15
C PHE A 114 -14.08 0.03 -10.96
N GLY A 115 -15.00 -0.73 -10.44
CA GLY A 115 -14.77 -2.14 -10.18
C GLY A 115 -16.03 -2.96 -10.04
N MET A 116 -15.87 -4.20 -9.64
CA MET A 116 -16.92 -5.18 -9.40
C MET A 116 -16.59 -5.93 -8.11
N LEU A 117 -17.58 -6.10 -7.24
CA LEU A 117 -17.44 -6.88 -5.99
C LEU A 117 -17.38 -8.40 -6.27
N GLU A 118 -18.07 -8.80 -7.34
CA GLU A 118 -18.16 -10.17 -7.83
C GLU A 118 -17.95 -10.15 -9.34
N VAL A 119 -17.62 -11.28 -9.91
CA VAL A 119 -17.28 -11.39 -11.34
C VAL A 119 -18.46 -11.68 -12.27
N SER A 120 -19.69 -11.66 -11.77
CA SER A 120 -20.85 -11.83 -12.64
C SER A 120 -20.90 -10.73 -13.71
N GLY A 121 -20.95 -11.15 -14.99
CA GLY A 121 -20.80 -10.23 -16.13
C GLY A 121 -19.36 -9.95 -16.53
N MET A 122 -18.37 -10.66 -15.96
CA MET A 122 -16.97 -10.64 -16.39
C MET A 122 -16.47 -12.09 -16.52
N GLN A 123 -15.76 -12.38 -17.59
CA GLN A 123 -15.14 -13.68 -17.85
C GLN A 123 -13.72 -13.48 -18.37
N LEU A 124 -12.81 -14.30 -17.90
CA LEU A 124 -11.44 -14.36 -18.41
C LEU A 124 -11.27 -15.65 -19.24
N ARG A 125 -10.89 -15.49 -20.52
CA ARG A 125 -10.57 -16.60 -21.42
C ARG A 125 -9.15 -16.44 -21.93
N GLY A 126 -8.21 -17.21 -21.39
CA GLY A 126 -6.78 -17.03 -21.65
C GLY A 126 -6.36 -15.58 -21.33
N GLN A 127 -5.85 -14.87 -22.33
CA GLN A 127 -5.46 -13.46 -22.17
C GLN A 127 -6.56 -12.44 -22.51
N PHE A 128 -7.80 -12.88 -22.73
CA PHE A 128 -8.92 -12.03 -23.12
C PHE A 128 -9.93 -11.89 -21.98
N LEU A 129 -10.22 -10.66 -21.64
CA LEU A 129 -11.25 -10.29 -20.67
C LEU A 129 -12.54 -9.91 -21.40
N ILE A 130 -13.59 -10.66 -21.16
CA ILE A 130 -14.95 -10.37 -21.62
C ILE A 130 -15.65 -9.65 -20.48
N LEU A 131 -16.18 -8.44 -20.75
CA LEU A 131 -16.87 -7.61 -19.76
C LEU A 131 -18.23 -7.19 -20.34
N LYS A 132 -19.33 -7.51 -19.66
CA LYS A 132 -20.67 -7.05 -20.05
C LYS A 132 -20.68 -5.51 -20.14
N GLY A 133 -21.23 -4.97 -21.21
CA GLY A 133 -21.20 -3.54 -21.54
C GLY A 133 -20.01 -3.10 -22.39
N MET A 134 -19.19 -4.08 -22.84
CA MET A 134 -18.15 -3.89 -23.84
C MET A 134 -18.48 -4.74 -25.07
N ASP A 135 -18.36 -4.16 -26.28
CA ASP A 135 -18.71 -4.84 -27.53
C ASP A 135 -17.80 -6.00 -27.87
N ARG A 136 -16.54 -5.94 -27.43
CA ARG A 136 -15.52 -6.94 -27.76
C ARG A 136 -14.65 -7.24 -26.55
N ALA A 137 -14.07 -8.44 -26.53
CA ALA A 137 -13.11 -8.85 -25.53
C ALA A 137 -11.88 -7.93 -25.48
N ILE A 138 -11.37 -7.67 -24.30
CA ILE A 138 -10.22 -6.81 -24.03
C ILE A 138 -8.99 -7.69 -23.85
N ARG A 139 -7.94 -7.48 -24.64
CA ARG A 139 -6.67 -8.18 -24.47
C ARG A 139 -5.90 -7.66 -23.28
N LEU A 140 -5.45 -8.57 -22.41
CA LEU A 140 -4.60 -8.28 -21.25
C LEU A 140 -3.12 -8.47 -21.63
N ASN A 141 -2.25 -7.63 -21.07
CA ASN A 141 -0.82 -7.89 -21.07
C ASN A 141 -0.45 -8.72 -19.82
N MET A 142 -0.63 -10.03 -19.96
CA MET A 142 -0.38 -10.97 -18.85
C MET A 142 1.12 -11.30 -18.80
N HIS A 143 1.84 -10.63 -17.91
CA HIS A 143 3.27 -10.87 -17.66
C HIS A 143 3.54 -12.06 -16.74
N ARG A 144 2.52 -12.59 -16.11
CA ARG A 144 2.52 -13.83 -15.32
C ARG A 144 1.16 -14.51 -15.46
N PRO A 145 1.09 -15.84 -15.52
CA PRO A 145 -0.19 -16.56 -15.52
C PRO A 145 -0.90 -16.45 -14.18
N LEU A 146 -2.19 -16.72 -14.15
CA LEU A 146 -2.91 -17.02 -12.93
C LEU A 146 -2.63 -18.48 -12.53
N PRO A 147 -2.76 -18.84 -11.24
CA PRO A 147 -2.78 -20.23 -10.78
C PRO A 147 -3.86 -21.04 -11.50
N ALA A 148 -3.66 -22.34 -11.62
CA ALA A 148 -4.62 -23.21 -12.31
C ALA A 148 -5.97 -23.28 -11.57
N ASP A 149 -5.94 -23.26 -10.24
CA ASP A 149 -7.11 -23.25 -9.35
C ASP A 149 -7.68 -21.83 -9.07
N ALA A 150 -7.26 -20.82 -9.83
CA ALA A 150 -7.56 -19.41 -9.58
C ALA A 150 -9.07 -19.12 -9.60
N LYS A 151 -9.62 -18.69 -8.46
CA LYS A 151 -10.98 -18.16 -8.33
C LYS A 151 -10.94 -16.65 -8.26
N ILE A 152 -11.47 -15.96 -9.28
CA ILE A 152 -11.52 -14.49 -9.30
C ILE A 152 -12.70 -14.05 -8.44
N LYS A 153 -12.44 -13.28 -7.37
CA LYS A 153 -13.46 -12.78 -6.43
C LYS A 153 -13.95 -11.37 -6.76
N GLY A 154 -13.13 -10.59 -7.47
CA GLY A 154 -13.50 -9.22 -7.84
C GLY A 154 -12.47 -8.60 -8.78
N ALA A 155 -12.85 -7.48 -9.37
CA ALA A 155 -12.00 -6.75 -10.29
C ALA A 155 -12.07 -5.24 -10.06
N THR A 156 -10.94 -4.56 -10.18
CA THR A 156 -10.86 -3.10 -10.17
C THR A 156 -10.13 -2.62 -11.40
N PHE A 157 -10.80 -1.77 -12.18
CA PHE A 157 -10.25 -1.11 -13.35
C PHE A 157 -9.74 0.28 -12.96
N THR A 158 -8.49 0.60 -13.30
CA THR A 158 -7.86 1.86 -12.90
C THR A 158 -7.16 2.51 -14.08
N LEU A 159 -7.43 3.79 -14.30
CA LEU A 159 -6.74 4.61 -15.29
C LEU A 159 -5.46 5.22 -14.67
N HIS A 160 -4.31 4.86 -15.20
CA HIS A 160 -3.02 5.44 -14.85
C HIS A 160 -2.42 6.19 -16.05
N GLY A 161 -2.55 7.51 -16.04
CA GLY A 161 -2.19 8.34 -17.19
C GLY A 161 -3.05 8.01 -18.41
N ARG A 162 -2.47 7.38 -19.44
CA ARG A 162 -3.16 6.95 -20.65
C ARG A 162 -3.46 5.46 -20.71
N HIS A 163 -3.13 4.72 -19.65
CA HIS A 163 -3.26 3.27 -19.67
C HIS A 163 -4.24 2.78 -18.61
N TRP A 164 -5.15 1.92 -19.05
CA TRP A 164 -6.03 1.19 -18.17
C TRP A 164 -5.35 -0.09 -17.68
N PHE A 165 -5.60 -0.39 -16.42
CA PHE A 165 -5.17 -1.63 -15.76
C PHE A 165 -6.37 -2.30 -15.13
N VAL A 166 -6.39 -3.62 -15.11
CA VAL A 166 -7.28 -4.40 -14.26
C VAL A 166 -6.47 -5.01 -13.12
N SER A 167 -6.99 -4.91 -11.91
CA SER A 167 -6.51 -5.61 -10.73
C SER A 167 -7.54 -6.67 -10.39
N LEU A 168 -7.19 -7.94 -10.56
CA LEU A 168 -8.04 -9.10 -10.26
C LEU A 168 -7.70 -9.58 -8.85
N GLN A 169 -8.70 -9.69 -7.99
CA GLN A 169 -8.59 -10.34 -6.69
C GLN A 169 -8.76 -11.84 -6.92
N VAL A 170 -7.70 -12.61 -6.69
CA VAL A 170 -7.63 -14.03 -6.97
C VAL A 170 -7.43 -14.79 -5.68
N GLU A 171 -8.32 -15.74 -5.41
CA GLU A 171 -8.18 -16.74 -4.37
C GLU A 171 -7.64 -18.03 -4.99
N SER A 172 -6.63 -18.63 -4.37
CA SER A 172 -6.02 -19.87 -4.81
C SER A 172 -5.27 -20.53 -3.66
N THR A 173 -5.19 -21.84 -3.65
CA THR A 173 -4.38 -22.65 -2.75
C THR A 173 -2.95 -22.80 -3.25
N GLU A 174 -2.73 -22.79 -4.56
CA GLU A 174 -1.42 -22.91 -5.22
C GLU A 174 -0.51 -21.66 -5.05
N ILE A 175 -1.01 -20.59 -4.42
CA ILE A 175 -0.22 -19.35 -4.23
C ILE A 175 0.85 -19.52 -3.14
N VAL A 176 0.67 -20.45 -2.22
CA VAL A 176 1.63 -20.75 -1.15
C VAL A 176 2.62 -21.80 -1.66
N ALA A 177 3.91 -21.60 -1.37
CA ALA A 177 4.93 -22.57 -1.72
C ALA A 177 4.69 -23.91 -0.97
N ALA A 178 4.93 -25.03 -1.65
CA ALA A 178 4.80 -26.36 -1.06
C ALA A 178 5.85 -26.60 0.04
N GLU A 179 7.04 -26.01 -0.11
CA GLU A 179 8.16 -26.15 0.84
C GLU A 179 8.60 -24.78 1.35
N ALA A 180 8.80 -24.70 2.66
CA ALA A 180 9.35 -23.51 3.31
C ALA A 180 10.86 -23.40 3.04
N PRO A 181 11.43 -22.17 2.97
CA PRO A 181 12.86 -21.99 2.81
C PRO A 181 13.63 -22.53 4.04
N THR A 182 14.74 -23.20 3.79
CA THR A 182 15.58 -23.82 4.83
C THR A 182 16.72 -22.90 5.33
N GLY A 183 16.93 -21.75 4.69
CA GLY A 183 17.99 -20.80 5.06
C GLY A 183 17.85 -20.26 6.48
N PRO A 184 18.93 -19.67 7.05
CA PRO A 184 18.99 -19.25 8.43
C PRO A 184 17.94 -18.19 8.79
N ALA A 185 17.65 -18.06 10.09
CA ALA A 185 16.90 -16.92 10.60
C ALA A 185 17.72 -15.65 10.48
N ILE A 186 17.11 -14.52 10.14
CA ILE A 186 17.78 -13.23 10.06
C ILE A 186 17.04 -12.15 10.86
N GLY A 187 17.83 -11.22 11.44
CA GLY A 187 17.34 -9.93 11.90
C GLY A 187 17.49 -8.88 10.79
N LEU A 188 16.50 -8.02 10.64
CA LEU A 188 16.42 -7.02 9.58
C LEU A 188 16.17 -5.63 10.16
N ASP A 189 17.13 -4.75 10.08
CA ASP A 189 17.01 -3.32 10.38
C ASP A 189 16.75 -2.53 9.09
N VAL A 190 15.68 -1.72 9.04
CA VAL A 190 15.33 -0.91 7.86
C VAL A 190 15.71 0.55 8.06
N GLY A 191 16.40 1.11 7.07
CA GLY A 191 17.02 2.42 7.18
C GLY A 191 16.83 3.33 5.96
N VAL A 192 17.45 4.50 6.03
CA VAL A 192 17.50 5.50 4.95
C VAL A 192 18.80 5.40 4.15
N GLU A 193 19.89 5.02 4.78
CA GLU A 193 21.20 4.84 4.13
C GLU A 193 21.16 3.61 3.24
N HIS A 194 20.96 2.47 3.83
CA HIS A 194 20.52 1.24 3.18
C HIS A 194 19.01 1.08 3.35
N LEU A 195 18.32 0.45 2.39
CA LEU A 195 16.91 0.11 2.53
C LEU A 195 16.71 -0.84 3.72
N ALA A 196 17.62 -1.79 3.87
CA ALA A 196 17.71 -2.68 5.01
C ALA A 196 19.14 -3.21 5.19
N THR A 197 19.49 -3.47 6.43
CA THR A 197 20.67 -4.24 6.84
C THR A 197 20.19 -5.51 7.52
N TRP A 198 20.73 -6.66 7.18
CA TRP A 198 20.36 -7.94 7.75
C TRP A 198 21.57 -8.69 8.31
N SER A 199 21.31 -9.54 9.28
CA SER A 199 22.34 -10.43 9.86
C SER A 199 21.68 -11.75 10.30
N ASP A 200 22.39 -12.86 10.13
CA ASP A 200 22.05 -14.15 10.72
C ASP A 200 22.90 -14.45 11.98
N GLY A 201 23.72 -13.48 12.39
CA GLY A 201 24.67 -13.61 13.49
C GLY A 201 26.10 -13.85 13.03
N ALA A 202 26.30 -14.62 11.96
CA ALA A 202 27.62 -14.91 11.36
C ALA A 202 27.86 -14.06 10.11
N VAL A 203 26.89 -13.99 9.23
CA VAL A 203 26.95 -13.24 7.96
C VAL A 203 26.04 -12.02 8.02
N ASP A 204 26.55 -10.90 7.51
CA ASP A 204 25.84 -9.63 7.44
C ASP A 204 25.67 -9.19 5.98
N GLY A 205 24.62 -8.46 5.69
CA GLY A 205 24.40 -7.93 4.35
C GLY A 205 23.55 -6.67 4.30
N HIS A 206 23.66 -5.96 3.19
CA HIS A 206 22.96 -4.70 2.96
C HIS A 206 22.10 -4.75 1.70
N ILE A 207 20.91 -4.18 1.78
CA ILE A 207 20.04 -3.91 0.64
C ILE A 207 20.15 -2.43 0.31
N PRO A 208 20.63 -2.07 -0.89
CA PRO A 208 20.86 -0.67 -1.24
C PRO A 208 19.52 0.10 -1.34
N ASN A 209 19.55 1.35 -0.89
CA ASN A 209 18.47 2.29 -1.10
C ASN A 209 18.65 2.97 -2.47
N VAL A 210 17.79 2.64 -3.44
CA VAL A 210 17.90 3.14 -4.82
C VAL A 210 17.51 4.61 -4.99
N ARG A 211 16.88 5.25 -3.99
CA ARG A 211 16.52 6.67 -3.93
C ARG A 211 15.93 7.22 -5.24
N PRO A 212 14.88 6.61 -5.81
CA PRO A 212 14.44 6.89 -7.18
C PRO A 212 13.87 8.31 -7.35
N ARG A 213 13.30 8.90 -6.28
CA ARG A 213 12.84 10.28 -6.30
C ARG A 213 14.01 11.27 -6.27
N SER A 214 15.00 11.03 -5.41
CA SER A 214 16.19 11.87 -5.29
C SER A 214 16.96 11.93 -6.61
N ARG A 215 17.13 10.79 -7.29
CA ARG A 215 17.79 10.72 -8.62
C ARG A 215 17.09 11.55 -9.70
N ARG A 216 15.79 11.81 -9.57
CA ARG A 216 14.98 12.60 -10.52
C ARG A 216 14.49 13.92 -9.94
N GLU A 217 15.09 14.39 -8.86
CA GLU A 217 14.60 15.59 -8.17
C GLU A 217 14.67 16.84 -9.04
N HIS A 218 15.73 16.99 -9.83
CA HIS A 218 15.86 18.12 -10.76
C HIS A 218 14.75 18.10 -11.83
N GLU A 219 14.52 16.95 -12.48
CA GLU A 219 13.46 16.81 -13.50
C GLU A 219 12.07 17.11 -12.91
N LEU A 220 11.79 16.62 -11.69
CA LEU A 220 10.55 16.90 -10.99
C LEU A 220 10.38 18.38 -10.70
N ARG A 221 11.42 19.04 -10.20
CA ARG A 221 11.42 20.47 -9.87
C ARG A 221 11.17 21.31 -11.13
N CYS A 222 11.84 21.00 -12.22
CA CYS A 222 11.62 21.67 -13.52
C CYS A 222 10.19 21.49 -14.02
N ALA A 223 9.66 20.27 -13.97
CA ALA A 223 8.29 19.99 -14.42
C ALA A 223 7.24 20.68 -13.51
N GLN A 224 7.46 20.74 -12.20
CA GLN A 224 6.59 21.44 -11.26
C GLN A 224 6.58 22.96 -11.48
N ARG A 225 7.76 23.57 -11.68
CA ARG A 225 7.90 25.01 -12.01
C ARG A 225 7.20 25.32 -13.33
N ALA A 226 7.41 24.48 -14.37
CA ALA A 226 6.72 24.62 -15.65
C ALA A 226 5.20 24.54 -15.51
N LEU A 227 4.69 23.62 -14.67
CA LEU A 227 3.26 23.47 -14.40
C LEU A 227 2.68 24.70 -13.69
N ALA A 228 3.41 25.27 -12.73
CA ALA A 228 2.99 26.47 -12.00
C ALA A 228 2.84 27.70 -12.91
N ARG A 229 3.73 27.84 -13.91
CA ARG A 229 3.71 28.94 -14.89
C ARG A 229 2.62 28.81 -15.97
N CYS A 230 1.99 27.64 -16.12
CA CYS A 230 0.99 27.43 -17.16
C CYS A 230 -0.39 27.93 -16.73
N ARG A 231 -1.08 28.66 -17.63
CA ARG A 231 -2.48 29.09 -17.44
C ARG A 231 -3.37 27.86 -17.19
N ARG A 232 -4.26 27.96 -16.18
CA ARG A 232 -5.26 26.91 -15.89
C ARG A 232 -6.14 26.67 -17.12
N GLY A 233 -6.43 25.40 -17.42
CA GLY A 233 -7.23 25.01 -18.59
C GLY A 233 -6.46 24.91 -19.92
N SER A 234 -5.25 25.47 -20.06
CA SER A 234 -4.52 25.49 -21.32
C SER A 234 -4.03 24.10 -21.76
N ARG A 235 -3.94 23.88 -23.09
CA ARG A 235 -3.35 22.66 -23.69
C ARG A 235 -1.89 22.44 -23.24
N ARG A 236 -1.12 23.53 -23.08
CA ARG A 236 0.26 23.48 -22.56
C ARG A 236 0.29 22.92 -21.13
N ARG A 237 -0.61 23.38 -20.25
CA ARG A 237 -0.73 22.85 -18.89
C ARG A 237 -1.07 21.37 -18.87
N ALA A 238 -1.96 20.91 -19.75
CA ALA A 238 -2.30 19.49 -19.89
C ALA A 238 -1.07 18.63 -20.26
N LYS A 239 -0.25 19.07 -21.23
CA LYS A 239 1.00 18.38 -21.63
C LYS A 239 2.01 18.32 -20.48
N VAL A 240 2.21 19.44 -19.77
CA VAL A 240 3.16 19.48 -18.64
C VAL A 240 2.68 18.61 -17.48
N ARG A 241 1.37 18.61 -17.17
CA ARG A 241 0.76 17.71 -16.17
C ARG A 241 0.97 16.23 -16.54
N GLU A 242 0.83 15.88 -17.81
CA GLU A 242 1.10 14.52 -18.28
C GLU A 242 2.57 14.13 -18.12
N ARG A 243 3.51 15.04 -18.44
CA ARG A 243 4.96 14.84 -18.23
C ARG A 243 5.25 14.60 -16.73
N LEU A 244 4.71 15.43 -15.86
CA LEU A 244 4.86 15.27 -14.40
C LEU A 244 4.29 13.94 -13.90
N ALA A 245 3.12 13.55 -14.39
CA ALA A 245 2.52 12.26 -14.06
C ALA A 245 3.37 11.07 -14.55
N ARG A 246 4.02 11.18 -15.72
CA ARG A 246 4.97 10.16 -16.21
C ARG A 246 6.21 10.04 -15.32
N LEU A 247 6.77 11.17 -14.86
CA LEU A 247 7.90 11.17 -13.93
C LEU A 247 7.55 10.50 -12.61
N HIS A 248 6.42 10.86 -12.00
CA HIS A 248 5.96 10.21 -10.77
C HIS A 248 5.74 8.72 -10.93
N ARG A 249 5.18 8.27 -12.08
CA ARG A 249 5.03 6.83 -12.35
C ARG A 249 6.37 6.12 -12.49
N ALA A 250 7.32 6.72 -13.21
CA ALA A 250 8.64 6.12 -13.39
C ALA A 250 9.37 5.96 -12.05
N ILE A 251 9.28 6.98 -11.17
CA ILE A 251 9.80 6.91 -9.80
C ILE A 251 9.11 5.80 -9.00
N GLY A 252 7.77 5.76 -9.03
CA GLY A 252 6.98 4.74 -8.34
C GLY A 252 7.32 3.33 -8.83
N ASN A 253 7.38 3.12 -10.14
CA ASN A 253 7.69 1.81 -10.72
C ASN A 253 9.10 1.35 -10.37
N ALA A 254 10.11 2.22 -10.49
CA ALA A 254 11.49 1.88 -10.12
C ALA A 254 11.61 1.46 -8.65
N ARG A 255 10.92 2.20 -7.77
CA ARG A 255 10.83 1.87 -6.34
C ARG A 255 10.16 0.52 -6.13
N ASP A 256 8.95 0.34 -6.67
CA ASP A 256 8.15 -0.85 -6.46
C ASP A 256 8.85 -2.11 -6.99
N THR A 257 9.48 -2.03 -8.15
CA THR A 257 10.27 -3.14 -8.72
C THR A 257 11.38 -3.55 -7.77
N HIS A 258 12.16 -2.59 -7.27
CA HIS A 258 13.25 -2.88 -6.34
C HIS A 258 12.72 -3.50 -5.02
N LEU A 259 11.69 -2.90 -4.41
CA LEU A 259 11.09 -3.41 -3.17
C LEU A 259 10.55 -4.84 -3.36
N HIS A 260 9.87 -5.11 -4.49
CA HIS A 260 9.35 -6.44 -4.79
C HIS A 260 10.45 -7.48 -4.96
N GLN A 261 11.54 -7.14 -5.67
CA GLN A 261 12.67 -8.04 -5.89
C GLN A 261 13.38 -8.37 -4.58
N GLN A 262 13.67 -7.36 -3.76
CA GLN A 262 14.38 -7.57 -2.49
C GLN A 262 13.53 -8.34 -1.47
N ALA A 263 12.25 -8.01 -1.36
CA ALA A 263 11.33 -8.74 -0.49
C ALA A 263 11.13 -10.20 -0.94
N GLU A 264 11.09 -10.47 -2.24
CA GLU A 264 11.03 -11.85 -2.78
C GLU A 264 12.29 -12.64 -2.45
N ARG A 265 13.48 -12.01 -2.66
CA ARG A 265 14.75 -12.66 -2.36
C ARG A 265 14.85 -13.07 -0.90
N LEU A 266 14.56 -12.15 0.03
CA LEU A 266 14.60 -12.47 1.47
C LEU A 266 13.60 -13.57 1.83
N ALA A 267 12.35 -13.45 1.35
CA ALA A 267 11.29 -14.39 1.66
C ALA A 267 11.60 -15.83 1.19
N ARG A 268 12.32 -15.97 0.07
CA ARG A 268 12.70 -17.30 -0.46
C ARG A 268 13.97 -17.87 0.13
N SER A 269 14.82 -17.02 0.73
CA SER A 269 16.15 -17.44 1.21
C SER A 269 16.17 -17.76 2.70
N HIS A 270 15.19 -17.29 3.50
CA HIS A 270 15.26 -17.37 4.96
C HIS A 270 13.99 -17.95 5.55
N LYS A 271 14.14 -18.92 6.48
CA LYS A 271 13.00 -19.55 7.19
C LYS A 271 12.28 -18.60 8.14
N LEU A 272 13.02 -17.67 8.75
CA LEU A 272 12.50 -16.68 9.70
C LEU A 272 13.16 -15.31 9.44
N ILE A 273 12.34 -14.27 9.38
CA ILE A 273 12.79 -12.89 9.23
C ILE A 273 12.25 -12.07 10.40
N VAL A 274 13.13 -11.65 11.30
CA VAL A 274 12.76 -10.82 12.45
C VAL A 274 12.91 -9.35 12.06
N ILE A 275 11.85 -8.57 12.27
CA ILE A 275 11.79 -7.15 11.92
C ILE A 275 11.36 -6.30 13.12
N GLU A 276 11.69 -5.01 13.11
CA GLU A 276 11.16 -4.06 14.07
C GLU A 276 9.71 -3.65 13.75
N ARG A 277 8.91 -3.48 14.80
CA ARG A 277 7.59 -2.85 14.69
C ARG A 277 7.72 -1.33 14.54
N LEU A 278 7.99 -0.86 13.31
CA LEU A 278 8.18 0.56 13.02
C LEU A 278 6.86 1.31 12.84
N GLN A 279 6.75 2.45 13.50
CA GLN A 279 5.66 3.39 13.32
C GLN A 279 6.06 4.51 12.34
N VAL A 280 6.24 4.17 11.06
CA VAL A 280 6.72 5.10 10.02
C VAL A 280 5.86 6.37 9.95
N ARG A 281 4.56 6.29 10.23
CA ARG A 281 3.67 7.46 10.27
C ARG A 281 4.12 8.49 11.32
N ASN A 282 4.56 8.04 12.48
CA ASN A 282 5.08 8.92 13.53
C ASN A 282 6.47 9.46 13.15
N MET A 283 7.29 8.64 12.52
CA MET A 283 8.62 9.06 12.04
C MET A 283 8.55 10.23 11.06
N VAL A 284 7.51 10.33 10.23
CA VAL A 284 7.35 11.38 9.22
C VAL A 284 6.44 12.54 9.67
N ARG A 285 6.11 12.65 10.95
CA ARG A 285 5.34 13.80 11.47
C ARG A 285 6.09 15.10 11.20
N SER A 286 5.32 16.16 10.91
CA SER A 286 5.87 17.51 10.75
C SER A 286 6.43 18.03 12.07
N ALA A 287 7.53 18.75 12.00
CA ALA A 287 8.11 19.50 13.12
C ALA A 287 7.77 20.99 13.05
N ALA A 288 6.76 21.39 12.23
CA ALA A 288 6.44 22.81 12.02
C ALA A 288 5.90 23.53 13.28
N GLY A 289 5.35 22.77 14.25
CA GLY A 289 4.70 23.33 15.42
C GLY A 289 3.40 24.07 15.09
N THR A 290 3.01 25.01 15.95
CA THR A 290 1.88 25.92 15.78
C THR A 290 2.39 27.36 15.60
N VAL A 291 1.50 28.32 15.39
CA VAL A 291 1.87 29.75 15.32
C VAL A 291 2.36 30.23 16.70
N ALA A 292 1.74 29.76 17.79
CA ALA A 292 2.11 30.10 19.16
C ALA A 292 3.40 29.39 19.62
N GLU A 293 3.65 28.18 19.15
CA GLU A 293 4.85 27.38 19.47
C GLU A 293 5.50 26.89 18.18
N PRO A 294 6.33 27.72 17.52
CA PRO A 294 7.00 27.34 16.28
C PRO A 294 7.97 26.17 16.50
N GLY A 295 7.93 25.21 15.58
CA GLY A 295 8.82 24.06 15.68
C GLY A 295 10.27 24.37 15.32
N THR A 296 11.19 23.60 15.88
CA THR A 296 12.64 23.71 15.61
C THR A 296 13.08 22.71 14.54
N ASN A 297 14.20 23.01 13.85
CA ASN A 297 14.81 22.12 12.84
C ASN A 297 13.85 21.64 11.72
N VAL A 298 12.81 22.43 11.39
CA VAL A 298 11.74 22.09 10.45
C VAL A 298 12.30 21.69 9.08
N ARG A 299 13.32 22.41 8.58
CA ARG A 299 13.95 22.13 7.28
C ARG A 299 14.69 20.79 7.27
N ALA A 300 15.47 20.50 8.29
CA ALA A 300 16.21 19.25 8.45
C ALA A 300 15.22 18.07 8.57
N LYS A 301 14.18 18.20 9.40
CA LYS A 301 13.12 17.22 9.57
C LYS A 301 12.35 16.96 8.27
N SER A 302 12.05 18.01 7.50
CA SER A 302 11.40 17.87 6.19
C SER A 302 12.29 17.12 5.19
N GLY A 303 13.61 17.34 5.22
CA GLY A 303 14.59 16.58 4.44
C GLY A 303 14.59 15.10 4.81
N LEU A 304 14.68 14.79 6.10
CA LEU A 304 14.61 13.42 6.62
C LEU A 304 13.29 12.72 6.24
N ASN A 305 12.15 13.41 6.40
CA ASN A 305 10.84 12.87 6.02
C ASN A 305 10.79 12.52 4.53
N ARG A 306 11.37 13.35 3.66
CA ARG A 306 11.48 13.05 2.22
C ARG A 306 12.30 11.79 1.95
N SER A 307 13.41 11.62 2.66
CA SER A 307 14.29 10.44 2.52
C SER A 307 13.59 9.17 3.00
N ILE A 308 12.90 9.20 4.16
CA ILE A 308 12.10 8.08 4.68
C ILE A 308 11.00 7.68 3.69
N LEU A 309 10.28 8.66 3.13
CA LEU A 309 9.22 8.43 2.15
C LEU A 309 9.77 7.94 0.80
N ASP A 310 10.97 8.35 0.40
CA ASP A 310 11.62 7.85 -0.81
C ASP A 310 12.10 6.41 -0.64
N ALA A 311 12.65 6.03 0.52
CA ALA A 311 12.99 4.64 0.85
C ALA A 311 11.75 3.73 0.91
N SER A 312 10.58 4.27 1.32
CA SER A 312 9.31 3.54 1.41
C SER A 312 9.37 2.29 2.29
N MET A 313 10.00 2.40 3.46
CA MET A 313 10.22 1.31 4.42
C MET A 313 8.92 0.55 4.76
N ALA A 314 7.82 1.26 5.07
CA ALA A 314 6.54 0.63 5.38
C ALA A 314 6.02 -0.26 4.23
N LYS A 315 6.21 0.17 2.98
CA LYS A 315 5.81 -0.58 1.79
C LYS A 315 6.70 -1.80 1.57
N PHE A 316 7.99 -1.67 1.85
CA PHE A 316 8.93 -2.79 1.82
C PHE A 316 8.52 -3.87 2.82
N LEU A 317 8.29 -3.51 4.09
CA LEU A 317 7.83 -4.43 5.12
C LEU A 317 6.46 -5.06 4.79
N GLN A 318 5.54 -4.30 4.20
CA GLN A 318 4.28 -4.84 3.70
C GLN A 318 4.51 -5.90 2.62
N TYR A 319 5.42 -5.64 1.67
CA TYR A 319 5.75 -6.61 0.63
C TYR A 319 6.44 -7.85 1.20
N LEU A 320 7.33 -7.66 2.16
CA LEU A 320 8.03 -8.75 2.82
C LEU A 320 7.05 -9.70 3.53
N ARG A 321 6.09 -9.18 4.31
CA ARG A 321 5.11 -10.02 5.03
C ARG A 321 4.34 -10.95 4.11
N TYR A 322 3.64 -10.41 3.10
CA TYR A 322 2.82 -11.27 2.23
C TYR A 322 3.65 -12.20 1.33
N LYS A 323 4.89 -11.79 1.00
CA LYS A 323 5.78 -12.66 0.22
C LYS A 323 6.37 -13.77 1.06
N ALA A 324 6.71 -13.50 2.31
CA ALA A 324 7.12 -14.50 3.27
C ALA A 324 6.00 -15.55 3.49
N GLU A 325 4.76 -15.09 3.75
CA GLU A 325 3.59 -15.98 3.84
C GLU A 325 3.45 -16.88 2.61
N ARG A 326 3.66 -16.32 1.40
CA ARG A 326 3.61 -17.10 0.15
C ARG A 326 4.76 -18.09 0.00
N ALA A 327 5.93 -17.76 0.52
CA ALA A 327 7.12 -18.59 0.43
C ALA A 327 7.23 -19.62 1.56
N GLY A 328 6.27 -19.65 2.49
CA GLY A 328 6.36 -20.49 3.69
C GLY A 328 7.38 -20.01 4.73
N SER A 329 7.87 -18.77 4.59
CA SER A 329 8.78 -18.12 5.54
C SER A 329 7.99 -17.43 6.64
N ALA A 330 8.51 -17.39 7.85
CA ALA A 330 7.91 -16.67 8.97
C ALA A 330 8.44 -15.22 9.06
N VAL A 331 7.57 -14.27 9.45
CA VAL A 331 7.98 -12.90 9.80
C VAL A 331 7.55 -12.61 11.22
N LEU A 332 8.52 -12.30 12.10
CA LEU A 332 8.28 -11.95 13.50
C LEU A 332 8.57 -10.45 13.72
N GLU A 333 7.67 -9.77 14.43
CA GLU A 333 7.84 -8.36 14.79
C GLU A 333 8.27 -8.20 16.24
N VAL A 334 9.40 -7.53 16.48
CA VAL A 334 9.91 -7.20 17.82
C VAL A 334 9.77 -5.71 18.10
N ARG A 335 9.85 -5.34 19.39
CA ARG A 335 9.82 -3.93 19.81
C ARG A 335 11.06 -3.19 19.31
N ALA A 336 10.87 -2.01 18.71
CA ALA A 336 11.96 -1.20 18.17
C ALA A 336 12.78 -0.43 19.20
N ALA A 337 12.29 -0.32 20.47
CA ALA A 337 12.96 0.47 21.49
C ALA A 337 14.34 -0.09 21.85
N GLY A 338 15.39 0.74 21.67
CA GLY A 338 16.75 0.43 22.09
C GLY A 338 17.58 -0.47 21.20
N THR A 339 17.04 -1.02 20.10
CA THR A 339 17.76 -1.92 19.18
C THR A 339 19.07 -1.34 18.67
N SER A 340 19.11 -0.04 18.33
CA SER A 340 20.32 0.65 17.87
C SER A 340 21.32 1.03 18.99
N GLN A 341 20.93 0.90 20.25
CA GLN A 341 21.75 1.27 21.41
C GLN A 341 22.25 0.06 22.22
N LEU A 342 21.57 -1.08 22.16
CA LEU A 342 22.03 -2.30 22.81
C LEU A 342 23.21 -2.92 22.06
N CYS A 343 24.14 -3.50 22.81
CA CYS A 343 25.21 -4.30 22.25
C CYS A 343 24.71 -5.70 21.91
N SER A 344 24.92 -6.18 20.68
CA SER A 344 24.54 -7.54 20.30
C SER A 344 25.39 -8.64 20.93
N GLY A 345 26.57 -8.30 21.50
CA GLY A 345 27.44 -9.25 22.18
C GLY A 345 27.11 -9.44 23.64
N CYS A 346 26.93 -8.34 24.40
CA CYS A 346 26.77 -8.41 25.86
C CYS A 346 25.46 -7.84 26.39
N GLY A 347 24.60 -7.29 25.54
CA GLY A 347 23.32 -6.70 25.92
C GLY A 347 23.41 -5.32 26.60
N THR A 348 24.60 -4.81 26.91
CA THR A 348 24.79 -3.52 27.57
C THR A 348 24.30 -2.39 26.68
N LYS A 349 23.65 -1.38 27.28
CA LYS A 349 23.19 -0.18 26.59
C LYS A 349 24.38 0.78 26.37
N VAL A 350 24.70 1.05 25.11
CA VAL A 350 25.73 2.00 24.68
C VAL A 350 25.01 3.22 24.04
N PRO A 351 24.86 4.33 24.78
CA PRO A 351 24.22 5.53 24.24
C PRO A 351 24.98 6.07 23.02
N LYS A 352 24.26 6.40 21.96
CA LYS A 352 24.84 6.93 20.71
C LYS A 352 23.94 8.01 20.11
N SER A 353 24.56 9.07 19.60
CA SER A 353 23.87 10.06 18.77
C SER A 353 23.51 9.45 17.40
N LEU A 354 22.62 10.10 16.68
CA LEU A 354 22.22 9.66 15.33
C LEU A 354 23.35 9.75 14.29
N SER A 355 24.35 10.57 14.54
CA SER A 355 25.52 10.74 13.67
C SER A 355 26.53 9.61 13.80
N VAL A 356 26.60 8.91 14.94
CA VAL A 356 27.54 7.83 15.18
C VAL A 356 27.12 6.58 14.41
N ARG A 357 27.96 6.16 13.47
CA ARG A 357 27.70 5.02 12.57
C ARG A 357 28.37 3.71 13.01
N ARG A 358 29.30 3.81 13.94
CA ARG A 358 30.01 2.65 14.50
C ARG A 358 29.49 2.32 15.89
N HIS A 359 29.31 1.04 16.16
CA HIS A 359 29.06 0.51 17.50
C HIS A 359 30.39 0.02 18.06
N SER A 360 30.78 0.58 19.21
CA SER A 360 31.94 0.10 20.00
C SER A 360 31.44 -0.07 21.43
N CYS A 361 31.75 -1.19 22.04
CA CYS A 361 31.29 -1.57 23.39
C CYS A 361 32.51 -1.98 24.27
N ALA A 362 32.40 -1.76 25.55
CA ALA A 362 33.41 -2.17 26.53
C ALA A 362 33.69 -3.69 26.53
N CYS A 363 32.77 -4.51 26.00
CA CYS A 363 33.03 -5.96 25.83
C CYS A 363 33.94 -6.29 24.63
N GLY A 364 34.51 -5.30 23.95
CA GLY A 364 35.41 -5.47 22.80
C GLY A 364 34.68 -5.58 21.45
N LEU A 365 33.33 -5.60 21.41
CA LEU A 365 32.59 -5.71 20.16
C LEU A 365 32.60 -4.37 19.40
N GLU A 366 33.12 -4.41 18.16
CA GLU A 366 33.08 -3.30 17.23
C GLU A 366 32.38 -3.71 15.92
N LEU A 367 31.31 -3.03 15.57
CA LEU A 367 30.48 -3.30 14.37
C LEU A 367 29.96 -2.00 13.74
N GLN A 368 29.51 -2.08 12.50
CA GLN A 368 28.65 -1.06 11.94
C GLN A 368 27.34 -1.02 12.75
N ARG A 369 26.83 0.18 13.04
CA ARG A 369 25.66 0.38 13.90
C ARG A 369 24.44 -0.38 13.44
N ASP A 370 24.14 -0.36 12.12
CA ASP A 370 22.96 -0.98 11.55
C ASP A 370 23.11 -2.52 11.54
N VAL A 371 24.34 -3.05 11.43
CA VAL A 371 24.63 -4.48 11.60
C VAL A 371 24.39 -4.91 13.05
N ASN A 372 24.92 -4.14 14.02
CA ASN A 372 24.64 -4.41 15.43
C ASN A 372 23.14 -4.39 15.73
N ALA A 373 22.38 -3.44 15.15
CA ALA A 373 20.94 -3.37 15.30
C ALA A 373 20.25 -4.61 14.71
N ALA A 374 20.65 -5.06 13.53
CA ALA A 374 20.12 -6.28 12.91
C ALA A 374 20.36 -7.52 13.78
N ARG A 375 21.56 -7.65 14.38
CA ARG A 375 21.85 -8.76 15.32
C ARG A 375 21.00 -8.68 16.58
N VAL A 376 20.81 -7.50 17.17
CA VAL A 376 19.92 -7.32 18.33
C VAL A 376 18.48 -7.66 17.97
N ILE A 377 18.00 -7.29 16.78
CA ILE A 377 16.67 -7.64 16.30
C ILE A 377 16.53 -9.16 16.20
N LEU A 378 17.51 -9.85 15.63
CA LEU A 378 17.53 -11.31 15.54
C LEU A 378 17.43 -11.96 16.92
N LEU A 379 18.31 -11.56 17.87
CA LEU A 379 18.34 -12.09 19.22
C LEU A 379 16.99 -11.92 19.96
N ARG A 380 16.28 -10.82 19.73
CA ARG A 380 14.94 -10.60 20.29
C ARG A 380 13.85 -11.50 19.71
N GLY A 381 14.06 -12.03 18.53
CA GLY A 381 13.08 -12.87 17.83
C GLY A 381 13.36 -14.37 17.96
N LEU A 382 14.54 -14.76 18.38
CA LEU A 382 14.82 -16.16 18.64
C LEU A 382 14.31 -16.57 20.02
N PRO A 383 13.71 -17.76 20.16
CA PRO A 383 13.40 -18.32 21.48
C PRO A 383 14.71 -18.46 22.27
N ALA A 384 14.66 -18.11 23.54
CA ALA A 384 15.82 -18.23 24.44
C ALA A 384 16.12 -19.70 24.75
N GLU A 385 16.88 -20.35 23.87
CA GLU A 385 17.61 -21.56 24.28
C GLU A 385 18.88 -21.10 25.01
N GLY A 386 18.79 -21.04 26.34
CA GLY A 386 19.98 -20.89 27.22
C GLY A 386 20.47 -19.45 27.51
N VAL A 387 19.78 -18.39 27.10
CA VAL A 387 20.12 -17.01 27.50
C VAL A 387 18.96 -16.38 28.26
N GLN A 388 19.20 -15.97 29.52
CA GLN A 388 18.20 -15.26 30.32
C GLN A 388 17.65 -14.04 29.57
N PRO A 389 16.31 -13.84 29.51
CA PRO A 389 15.73 -12.70 28.82
C PRO A 389 16.09 -11.41 29.53
N LEU A 390 16.88 -10.56 28.89
CA LEU A 390 17.13 -9.19 29.35
C LEU A 390 15.79 -8.43 29.38
N GLY A 391 15.17 -8.36 30.56
CA GLY A 391 14.09 -7.44 30.89
C GLY A 391 12.81 -7.60 30.05
N GLN A 392 12.11 -8.71 30.20
CA GLN A 392 10.69 -8.76 29.82
C GLN A 392 9.84 -8.11 30.94
N PRO A 393 9.07 -7.05 30.67
CA PRO A 393 7.86 -6.84 31.44
C PRO A 393 6.85 -7.90 31.00
N ASN A 394 6.18 -8.53 31.99
CA ASN A 394 5.17 -9.57 31.89
C ASN A 394 4.36 -9.54 30.59
N VAL A 395 4.41 -10.63 29.84
CA VAL A 395 3.43 -10.96 28.80
C VAL A 395 2.27 -11.66 29.52
N ALA A 396 1.48 -10.88 30.23
CA ALA A 396 0.09 -11.22 30.53
C ALA A 396 -0.75 -10.25 29.68
N ASP A 397 -1.65 -10.81 28.89
CA ASP A 397 -2.63 -10.16 28.02
C ASP A 397 -2.09 -9.39 26.80
N HIS A 398 -1.95 -10.16 25.72
CA HIS A 398 -2.57 -9.81 24.42
C HIS A 398 -2.35 -11.00 23.49
N GLY A 399 -3.47 -11.73 23.27
CA GLY A 399 -3.55 -12.94 22.47
C GLY A 399 -2.88 -12.80 21.09
N VAL A 400 -2.28 -13.89 20.69
CA VAL A 400 -1.88 -14.18 19.33
C VAL A 400 -3.11 -13.98 18.44
N ARG A 401 -3.21 -12.83 17.80
CA ARG A 401 -4.13 -12.68 16.66
C ARG A 401 -3.45 -13.29 15.46
N ALA A 402 -3.74 -14.56 15.24
CA ALA A 402 -3.63 -15.16 13.93
C ALA A 402 -4.34 -14.22 12.93
N ALA A 403 -3.67 -13.88 11.84
CA ALA A 403 -4.25 -13.16 10.71
C ALA A 403 -5.17 -14.13 9.94
N GLY A 404 -6.32 -14.41 10.52
CA GLY A 404 -7.40 -15.15 9.93
C GLY A 404 -8.70 -14.52 10.36
N THR A 405 -9.49 -14.13 9.36
CA THR A 405 -10.92 -13.80 9.50
C THR A 405 -11.24 -12.34 9.86
N LEU A 406 -11.32 -11.51 8.85
CA LEU A 406 -12.24 -10.38 8.79
C LEU A 406 -13.32 -10.72 7.73
N LEU A 407 -14.23 -11.60 8.12
CA LEU A 407 -15.56 -11.77 7.54
C LEU A 407 -16.55 -11.79 8.71
N ALA A 408 -17.64 -11.09 8.54
CA ALA A 408 -18.83 -10.95 9.36
C ALA A 408 -18.80 -9.80 10.39
N ALA A 409 -19.38 -8.71 10.03
CA ALA A 409 -20.65 -8.08 10.43
C ALA A 409 -20.81 -6.74 9.71
#